data_79d853072d9a94e5d1e4952a2bc9309c
#
_entry.id   79d853072d9a94e5d1e4952a2bc9309c
#
_cell.length_a   1.000
_cell.length_b   1.000
_cell.length_c   1.000
_cell.angle_alpha   90.00
_cell.angle_beta   90.00
_cell.angle_gamma   90.00
#
_symmetry.space_group_name_H-M   'P 1'
#
loop_
_entity.id
_entity.type
_entity.pdbx_description
1 polymer ?
#
loop_
_entity_poly.entity_id
_entity_poly.type
_entity_poly.pdbx_seq_one_letter_code
_entity_poly.pdbx_strand_id
1 'polypeptide(L)'
;MLQNFYRGGKYDKILNENVDSTLFDETFIVFEVDAIKENKQLFPIVTLIIMDVFLQKMRLKKNRKCLVIEEAWKAIASPLMAEYIKYLYKTARKFWASVGVVTQEIQDIIGSPIVKEAIINNSDVVMLLDQSKFRERFDEIKAILGLTDVDCKKIFTVNRLDNKEGRSFFREVFIRRGSTSGVYGVEEPHECYMTYTTERAEKEALKLYKHELKCRHQEAIERYCSCLLYTSDAADEAR
;
A
#
# COMPACT_ATOMS: atom_id res chain seq x y z
N MET A 1 11.92 21.59 -24.03
CA MET A 1 11.36 20.75 -22.95
C MET A 1 12.29 19.60 -22.54
N LEU A 2 12.93 18.88 -23.46
CA LEU A 2 13.82 17.75 -23.15
C LEU A 2 15.25 18.12 -22.68
N GLN A 3 15.66 19.37 -22.84
CA GLN A 3 17.02 19.84 -22.52
C GLN A 3 17.42 19.59 -21.05
N ASN A 4 16.45 19.63 -20.13
CA ASN A 4 16.69 19.36 -18.71
C ASN A 4 17.09 17.90 -18.42
N PHE A 5 16.83 16.99 -19.35
CA PHE A 5 17.08 15.56 -19.21
C PHE A 5 18.32 15.06 -19.95
N TYR A 6 18.98 15.93 -20.74
CA TYR A 6 20.24 15.59 -21.39
C TYR A 6 21.41 15.71 -20.42
N ARG A 7 22.55 15.13 -20.80
CA ARG A 7 23.79 15.24 -20.04
C ARG A 7 24.14 16.72 -19.84
N GLY A 8 24.37 17.09 -18.57
CA GLY A 8 24.57 18.48 -18.15
C GLY A 8 23.28 19.24 -17.85
N GLY A 9 22.11 18.68 -18.03
CA GLY A 9 20.83 19.27 -17.68
C GLY A 9 20.46 19.07 -16.21
N LYS A 10 19.40 19.76 -15.77
CA LYS A 10 18.94 19.75 -14.36
C LYS A 10 18.67 18.33 -13.81
N TYR A 11 18.20 17.41 -14.65
CA TYR A 11 17.82 16.03 -14.28
C TYR A 11 18.76 14.98 -14.89
N ASP A 12 19.95 15.38 -15.29
CA ASP A 12 20.97 14.51 -15.91
C ASP A 12 21.21 13.25 -15.07
N LYS A 13 21.53 13.42 -13.79
CA LYS A 13 21.83 12.30 -12.87
C LYS A 13 20.67 11.34 -12.62
N ILE A 14 19.44 11.76 -12.93
CA ILE A 14 18.26 10.92 -12.69
C ILE A 14 18.02 9.94 -13.84
N LEU A 15 18.33 10.35 -15.09
CA LEU A 15 17.99 9.56 -16.27
C LEU A 15 19.19 9.07 -17.07
N ASN A 16 20.40 9.59 -16.82
CA ASN A 16 21.59 9.27 -17.62
C ASN A 16 22.70 8.58 -16.82
N GLU A 17 22.43 8.13 -15.61
CA GLU A 17 23.36 7.28 -14.88
C GLU A 17 23.38 5.86 -15.44
N ASN A 18 24.36 5.07 -15.02
CA ASN A 18 24.52 3.69 -15.48
C ASN A 18 23.26 2.88 -15.22
N VAL A 19 22.85 2.10 -16.20
CA VAL A 19 21.70 1.21 -16.10
C VAL A 19 21.99 0.17 -15.03
N ASP A 20 21.17 0.12 -14.00
CA ASP A 20 21.16 -0.99 -13.06
C ASP A 20 20.47 -2.18 -13.72
N SER A 21 21.28 -3.07 -14.26
CA SER A 21 20.80 -4.29 -14.92
C SER A 21 20.15 -5.27 -13.95
N THR A 22 20.37 -5.09 -12.63
CA THR A 22 19.82 -5.98 -11.59
C THR A 22 18.33 -5.74 -11.36
N LEU A 23 17.84 -4.52 -11.56
CA LEU A 23 16.45 -4.16 -11.35
C LEU A 23 15.45 -5.12 -12.02
N PHE A 24 15.78 -5.63 -13.20
CA PHE A 24 14.92 -6.57 -13.92
C PHE A 24 14.85 -7.94 -13.25
N ASP A 25 15.88 -8.35 -12.54
CA ASP A 25 15.97 -9.65 -11.88
C ASP A 25 15.49 -9.61 -10.42
N GLU A 26 15.43 -8.42 -9.81
CA GLU A 26 14.95 -8.27 -8.45
C GLU A 26 13.50 -8.75 -8.31
N THR A 27 13.23 -9.46 -7.21
CA THR A 27 11.89 -10.02 -6.92
C THR A 27 11.01 -9.09 -6.11
N PHE A 28 11.62 -8.20 -5.32
CA PHE A 28 10.91 -7.19 -4.52
C PHE A 28 11.51 -5.81 -4.79
N ILE A 29 10.68 -4.91 -5.29
CA ILE A 29 11.08 -3.56 -5.66
C ILE A 29 10.10 -2.57 -5.06
N VAL A 30 10.62 -1.54 -4.42
CA VAL A 30 9.84 -0.40 -3.93
C VAL A 30 10.34 0.86 -4.61
N PHE A 31 9.44 1.58 -5.25
CA PHE A 31 9.72 2.89 -5.83
C PHE A 31 9.10 3.98 -4.94
N GLU A 32 9.95 4.66 -4.20
CA GLU A 32 9.55 5.83 -3.42
C GLU A 32 9.55 7.08 -4.31
N VAL A 33 8.38 7.62 -4.57
CA VAL A 33 8.22 8.76 -5.49
C VAL A 33 7.77 10.04 -4.80
N ASP A 34 7.66 10.04 -3.49
CA ASP A 34 7.10 11.15 -2.71
C ASP A 34 7.93 12.44 -2.89
N ALA A 35 9.26 12.31 -2.94
CA ALA A 35 10.16 13.45 -3.13
C ALA A 35 10.01 14.17 -4.48
N ILE A 36 9.43 13.53 -5.48
CA ILE A 36 9.28 14.08 -6.84
C ILE A 36 7.84 14.37 -7.23
N LYS A 37 6.86 14.05 -6.38
CA LYS A 37 5.41 14.13 -6.70
C LYS A 37 4.96 15.53 -7.13
N GLU A 38 5.54 16.57 -6.54
CA GLU A 38 5.23 17.98 -6.87
C GLU A 38 5.93 18.47 -8.15
N ASN A 39 6.85 17.69 -8.68
CA ASN A 39 7.59 18.05 -9.88
C ASN A 39 6.82 17.64 -11.13
N LYS A 40 6.08 18.58 -11.72
CA LYS A 40 5.22 18.37 -12.89
C LYS A 40 5.96 17.85 -14.14
N GLN A 41 7.28 17.99 -14.21
CA GLN A 41 8.08 17.49 -15.35
C GLN A 41 8.65 16.10 -15.08
N LEU A 42 9.14 15.87 -13.87
CA LEU A 42 9.86 14.64 -13.51
C LEU A 42 8.91 13.51 -13.14
N PHE A 43 7.89 13.80 -12.34
CA PHE A 43 6.95 12.78 -11.85
C PHE A 43 6.31 11.94 -12.96
N PRO A 44 5.75 12.52 -14.03
CA PRO A 44 5.17 11.72 -15.12
C PRO A 44 6.20 10.82 -15.83
N ILE A 45 7.44 11.31 -16.02
CA ILE A 45 8.49 10.55 -16.72
C ILE A 45 8.94 9.37 -15.87
N VAL A 46 9.25 9.59 -14.60
CA VAL A 46 9.67 8.53 -13.68
C VAL A 46 8.57 7.48 -13.54
N THR A 47 7.33 7.91 -13.44
CA THR A 47 6.20 7.00 -13.35
C THR A 47 6.02 6.15 -14.60
N LEU A 48 6.23 6.71 -15.78
CA LEU A 48 6.23 5.94 -17.04
C LEU A 48 7.36 4.91 -17.08
N ILE A 49 8.56 5.24 -16.58
CA ILE A 49 9.69 4.30 -16.52
C ILE A 49 9.35 3.14 -15.58
N ILE A 50 8.83 3.42 -14.39
CA ILE A 50 8.39 2.40 -13.43
C ILE A 50 7.38 1.46 -14.07
N MET A 51 6.43 2.02 -14.79
CA MET A 51 5.40 1.22 -15.47
C MET A 51 5.95 0.38 -16.61
N ASP A 52 6.87 0.93 -17.38
CA ASP A 52 7.52 0.16 -18.46
C ASP A 52 8.31 -1.02 -17.87
N VAL A 53 9.04 -0.83 -16.78
CA VAL A 53 9.72 -1.91 -16.05
C VAL A 53 8.72 -3.00 -15.63
N PHE A 54 7.57 -2.63 -15.07
CA PHE A 54 6.56 -3.61 -14.68
C PHE A 54 5.97 -4.34 -15.91
N LEU A 55 5.67 -3.63 -16.99
CA LEU A 55 5.18 -4.23 -18.25
C LEU A 55 6.17 -5.22 -18.82
N GLN A 56 7.44 -4.88 -18.86
CA GLN A 56 8.49 -5.78 -19.35
C GLN A 56 8.61 -7.02 -18.48
N LYS A 57 8.64 -6.84 -17.15
CA LYS A 57 8.62 -7.97 -16.21
C LYS A 57 7.37 -8.83 -16.38
N MET A 58 6.22 -8.20 -16.54
CA MET A 58 4.95 -8.88 -16.72
C MET A 58 4.96 -9.78 -17.96
N ARG A 59 5.54 -9.31 -19.07
CA ARG A 59 5.58 -10.03 -20.35
C ARG A 59 6.69 -11.08 -20.42
N LEU A 60 7.85 -10.79 -19.86
CA LEU A 60 9.06 -11.60 -20.05
C LEU A 60 9.31 -12.63 -18.93
N LYS A 61 8.92 -12.32 -17.70
CA LYS A 61 9.09 -13.25 -16.58
C LYS A 61 7.91 -14.22 -16.48
N LYS A 62 8.18 -15.48 -16.17
CA LYS A 62 7.15 -16.54 -16.08
C LYS A 62 6.54 -16.70 -14.69
N ASN A 63 7.16 -16.14 -13.66
CA ASN A 63 6.65 -16.17 -12.28
C ASN A 63 5.40 -15.31 -12.09
N ARG A 64 4.71 -15.45 -10.95
CA ARG A 64 3.63 -14.56 -10.56
C ARG A 64 4.19 -13.18 -10.20
N LYS A 65 3.45 -12.15 -10.52
CA LYS A 65 3.82 -10.76 -10.28
C LYS A 65 2.69 -10.02 -9.61
N CYS A 66 3.03 -9.09 -8.73
CA CYS A 66 2.08 -8.20 -8.09
C CYS A 66 2.58 -6.77 -8.18
N LEU A 67 1.73 -5.85 -8.62
CA LEU A 67 1.95 -4.42 -8.54
C LEU A 67 0.95 -3.85 -7.53
N VAL A 68 1.46 -3.15 -6.53
CA VAL A 68 0.64 -2.39 -5.58
C VAL A 68 0.93 -0.91 -5.78
N ILE A 69 -0.12 -0.13 -6.00
CA ILE A 69 -0.05 1.32 -6.17
C ILE A 69 -0.69 1.95 -4.95
N GLU A 70 0.12 2.45 -4.04
CA GLU A 70 -0.34 3.22 -2.89
C GLU A 70 -0.67 4.65 -3.29
N GLU A 71 -1.58 5.26 -2.53
CA GLU A 71 -2.10 6.60 -2.82
C GLU A 71 -2.48 6.76 -4.31
N ALA A 72 -3.19 5.77 -4.83
CA ALA A 72 -3.51 5.64 -6.25
C ALA A 72 -4.18 6.88 -6.85
N TRP A 73 -4.83 7.72 -6.04
CA TRP A 73 -5.45 8.97 -6.47
C TRP A 73 -4.43 9.92 -7.14
N LYS A 74 -3.17 9.94 -6.67
CA LYS A 74 -2.10 10.74 -7.28
C LYS A 74 -1.78 10.28 -8.70
N ALA A 75 -1.72 8.96 -8.89
CA ALA A 75 -1.49 8.37 -10.19
C ALA A 75 -2.70 8.56 -11.12
N ILE A 76 -3.90 8.37 -10.61
CA ILE A 76 -5.16 8.47 -11.36
C ILE A 76 -5.44 9.91 -11.82
N ALA A 77 -4.94 10.92 -11.13
CA ALA A 77 -5.04 12.31 -11.54
C ALA A 77 -4.36 12.61 -12.89
N SER A 78 -3.37 11.81 -13.30
CA SER A 78 -2.77 11.90 -14.62
C SER A 78 -3.55 11.06 -15.63
N PRO A 79 -4.08 11.64 -16.73
CA PRO A 79 -4.82 10.87 -17.74
C PRO A 79 -4.00 9.71 -18.33
N LEU A 80 -2.73 9.92 -18.56
CA LEU A 80 -1.83 8.89 -19.09
C LEU A 80 -1.69 7.71 -18.13
N MET A 81 -1.57 7.99 -16.84
CA MET A 81 -1.49 6.99 -15.79
C MET A 81 -2.82 6.26 -15.61
N ALA A 82 -3.92 6.99 -15.67
CA ALA A 82 -5.26 6.43 -15.61
C ALA A 82 -5.49 5.41 -16.74
N GLU A 83 -5.13 5.74 -17.98
CA GLU A 83 -5.23 4.81 -19.12
C GLU A 83 -4.30 3.60 -18.94
N TYR A 84 -3.12 3.78 -18.34
CA TYR A 84 -2.22 2.68 -18.05
C TYR A 84 -2.78 1.74 -16.98
N ILE A 85 -3.28 2.27 -15.86
CA ILE A 85 -3.94 1.49 -14.82
C ILE A 85 -5.11 0.70 -15.41
N LYS A 86 -5.93 1.35 -16.21
CA LYS A 86 -7.02 0.70 -16.95
C LYS A 86 -6.53 -0.45 -17.83
N TYR A 87 -5.44 -0.26 -18.57
CA TYR A 87 -4.81 -1.31 -19.36
C TYR A 87 -4.37 -2.49 -18.48
N LEU A 88 -3.71 -2.23 -17.37
CA LEU A 88 -3.26 -3.27 -16.44
C LEU A 88 -4.42 -4.09 -15.88
N TYR A 89 -5.48 -3.45 -15.40
CA TYR A 89 -6.66 -4.14 -14.88
C TYR A 89 -7.33 -5.06 -15.91
N LYS A 90 -7.28 -4.70 -17.18
CA LYS A 90 -7.82 -5.52 -18.28
C LYS A 90 -6.90 -6.64 -18.74
N THR A 91 -5.60 -6.54 -18.52
CA THR A 91 -4.62 -7.43 -19.17
C THR A 91 -3.73 -8.23 -18.24
N ALA A 92 -3.46 -7.76 -17.02
CA ALA A 92 -2.47 -8.34 -16.09
C ALA A 92 -2.69 -9.84 -15.86
N ARG A 93 -3.95 -10.28 -15.72
CA ARG A 93 -4.31 -11.69 -15.53
C ARG A 93 -3.74 -12.63 -16.60
N LYS A 94 -3.66 -12.17 -17.86
CA LYS A 94 -3.13 -12.97 -18.99
C LYS A 94 -1.63 -13.29 -18.83
N PHE A 95 -0.94 -12.53 -17.99
CA PHE A 95 0.51 -12.63 -17.76
C PHE A 95 0.84 -13.09 -16.33
N TRP A 96 -0.12 -13.71 -15.64
CA TRP A 96 0.06 -14.15 -14.25
C TRP A 96 0.45 -12.99 -13.31
N ALA A 97 -0.13 -11.83 -13.58
CA ALA A 97 0.09 -10.63 -12.79
C ALA A 97 -1.22 -10.19 -12.12
N SER A 98 -1.09 -9.62 -10.92
CA SER A 98 -2.15 -8.94 -10.21
C SER A 98 -1.80 -7.47 -10.01
N VAL A 99 -2.82 -6.65 -9.95
CA VAL A 99 -2.70 -5.21 -9.72
C VAL A 99 -3.62 -4.83 -8.57
N GLY A 100 -3.08 -4.19 -7.57
CA GLY A 100 -3.81 -3.63 -6.45
C GLY A 100 -3.65 -2.10 -6.41
N VAL A 101 -4.73 -1.41 -6.12
CA VAL A 101 -4.72 0.02 -5.82
C VAL A 101 -5.16 0.22 -4.38
N VAL A 102 -4.47 1.08 -3.67
CA VAL A 102 -4.77 1.45 -2.30
C VAL A 102 -5.11 2.93 -2.27
N THR A 103 -6.24 3.27 -1.67
CA THR A 103 -6.68 4.66 -1.50
C THR A 103 -7.35 4.84 -0.15
N GLN A 104 -7.31 6.04 0.36
CA GLN A 104 -7.98 6.40 1.62
C GLN A 104 -9.48 6.65 1.40
N GLU A 105 -9.84 7.16 0.24
CA GLU A 105 -11.23 7.46 -0.12
C GLU A 105 -11.59 6.82 -1.47
N ILE A 106 -12.74 6.17 -1.50
CA ILE A 106 -13.23 5.57 -2.74
C ILE A 106 -13.56 6.62 -3.81
N GLN A 107 -13.87 7.84 -3.38
CA GLN A 107 -14.14 8.98 -4.25
C GLN A 107 -12.97 9.27 -5.20
N ASP A 108 -11.75 8.98 -4.78
CA ASP A 108 -10.55 9.12 -5.61
C ASP A 108 -10.61 8.26 -6.87
N ILE A 109 -11.16 7.05 -6.74
CA ILE A 109 -11.35 6.14 -7.88
C ILE A 109 -12.57 6.53 -8.70
N ILE A 110 -13.67 6.88 -8.02
CA ILE A 110 -14.95 7.20 -8.67
C ILE A 110 -14.86 8.48 -9.48
N GLY A 111 -14.10 9.47 -8.99
CA GLY A 111 -13.89 10.76 -9.64
C GLY A 111 -13.18 10.66 -10.99
N SER A 112 -12.53 9.55 -11.28
CA SER A 112 -11.89 9.33 -12.58
C SER A 112 -12.74 8.48 -13.51
N PRO A 113 -13.35 9.07 -14.55
CA PRO A 113 -14.15 8.32 -15.51
C PRO A 113 -13.35 7.26 -16.27
N ILE A 114 -12.03 7.45 -16.39
CA ILE A 114 -11.14 6.55 -17.12
C ILE A 114 -10.96 5.21 -16.39
N VAL A 115 -10.74 5.26 -15.08
CA VAL A 115 -10.35 4.07 -14.30
C VAL A 115 -11.49 3.46 -13.50
N LYS A 116 -12.52 4.24 -13.18
CA LYS A 116 -13.66 3.80 -12.36
C LYS A 116 -14.18 2.42 -12.79
N GLU A 117 -14.64 2.32 -14.01
CA GLU A 117 -15.21 1.06 -14.52
C GLU A 117 -14.18 -0.05 -14.63
N ALA A 118 -12.93 0.30 -14.99
CA ALA A 118 -11.88 -0.70 -15.15
C ALA A 118 -11.49 -1.32 -13.81
N ILE A 119 -11.34 -0.53 -12.76
CA ILE A 119 -10.99 -1.02 -11.42
C ILE A 119 -12.17 -1.80 -10.84
N ILE A 120 -13.37 -1.21 -10.84
CA ILE A 120 -14.53 -1.83 -10.19
C ILE A 120 -14.93 -3.14 -10.86
N ASN A 121 -14.99 -3.17 -12.19
CA ASN A 121 -15.47 -4.34 -12.93
C ASN A 121 -14.41 -5.46 -13.06
N ASN A 122 -13.13 -5.16 -12.85
CA ASN A 122 -12.06 -6.15 -12.97
C ASN A 122 -11.35 -6.46 -11.64
N SER A 123 -11.83 -5.94 -10.52
CA SER A 123 -11.32 -6.28 -9.19
C SER A 123 -11.98 -7.55 -8.69
N ASP A 124 -11.23 -8.63 -8.60
CA ASP A 124 -11.70 -9.90 -8.03
C ASP A 124 -11.80 -9.84 -6.50
N VAL A 125 -11.01 -8.98 -5.87
CA VAL A 125 -10.93 -8.82 -4.42
C VAL A 125 -11.13 -7.36 -4.04
N VAL A 126 -11.99 -7.13 -3.06
CA VAL A 126 -12.20 -5.83 -2.41
C VAL A 126 -11.87 -6.00 -0.92
N MET A 127 -10.98 -5.15 -0.43
CA MET A 127 -10.61 -5.09 0.99
C MET A 127 -11.01 -3.72 1.55
N LEU A 128 -11.74 -3.72 2.66
CA LEU A 128 -12.14 -2.49 3.34
C LEU A 128 -11.69 -2.55 4.80
N LEU A 129 -11.00 -1.52 5.21
CA LEU A 129 -10.72 -1.25 6.62
C LEU A 129 -11.94 -0.60 7.27
N ASP A 130 -11.82 -0.10 8.49
CA ASP A 130 -12.91 0.54 9.23
C ASP A 130 -13.55 1.68 8.41
N GLN A 131 -14.83 1.53 8.14
CA GLN A 131 -15.65 2.49 7.37
C GLN A 131 -16.62 3.28 8.26
N SER A 132 -16.41 3.30 9.56
CA SER A 132 -17.32 3.96 10.52
C SER A 132 -17.50 5.45 10.22
N LYS A 133 -16.46 6.12 9.73
CA LYS A 133 -16.49 7.54 9.33
C LYS A 133 -17.44 7.84 8.16
N PHE A 134 -17.70 6.84 7.32
CA PHE A 134 -18.48 7.02 6.10
C PHE A 134 -19.91 6.47 6.20
N ARG A 135 -20.36 6.09 7.39
CA ARG A 135 -21.64 5.41 7.61
C ARG A 135 -22.82 6.14 6.95
N GLU A 136 -22.89 7.45 7.07
CA GLU A 136 -23.99 8.25 6.53
C GLU A 136 -24.02 8.33 5.00
N ARG A 137 -22.88 8.15 4.36
CA ARG A 137 -22.70 8.19 2.89
C ARG A 137 -22.33 6.84 2.28
N PHE A 138 -22.53 5.77 3.05
CA PHE A 138 -22.09 4.44 2.64
C PHE A 138 -22.92 3.85 1.50
N ASP A 139 -24.13 4.34 1.26
CA ASP A 139 -25.00 3.88 0.18
C ASP A 139 -24.37 4.08 -1.21
N GLU A 140 -23.62 5.15 -1.42
CA GLU A 140 -22.85 5.33 -2.66
C GLU A 140 -21.78 4.25 -2.82
N ILE A 141 -21.01 4.00 -1.76
CA ILE A 141 -19.96 2.97 -1.75
C ILE A 141 -20.57 1.59 -1.99
N LYS A 142 -21.69 1.30 -1.32
CA LYS A 142 -22.45 0.07 -1.50
C LYS A 142 -22.87 -0.13 -2.95
N ALA A 143 -23.48 0.89 -3.56
CA ALA A 143 -23.95 0.82 -4.94
C ALA A 143 -22.79 0.61 -5.94
N ILE A 144 -21.70 1.31 -5.75
CA ILE A 144 -20.55 1.27 -6.66
C ILE A 144 -19.80 -0.05 -6.57
N LEU A 145 -19.57 -0.54 -5.35
CA LEU A 145 -18.89 -1.82 -5.13
C LEU A 145 -19.82 -3.02 -5.26
N GLY A 146 -21.13 -2.81 -5.48
CA GLY A 146 -22.11 -3.86 -5.55
C GLY A 146 -22.19 -4.71 -4.26
N LEU A 147 -22.14 -4.02 -3.09
CA LEU A 147 -22.19 -4.68 -1.79
C LEU A 147 -23.63 -5.05 -1.42
N THR A 148 -23.82 -6.20 -0.79
CA THR A 148 -25.10 -6.62 -0.24
C THR A 148 -25.34 -5.98 1.14
N ASP A 149 -26.58 -6.04 1.63
CA ASP A 149 -26.90 -5.60 3.00
C ASP A 149 -26.14 -6.43 4.06
N VAL A 150 -25.87 -7.69 3.76
CA VAL A 150 -25.07 -8.56 4.63
C VAL A 150 -23.61 -8.09 4.64
N ASP A 151 -23.06 -7.72 3.50
CA ASP A 151 -21.70 -7.15 3.42
C ASP A 151 -21.59 -5.86 4.22
N CYS A 152 -22.57 -4.98 4.09
CA CYS A 152 -22.60 -3.73 4.86
C CYS A 152 -22.63 -3.98 6.38
N LYS A 153 -23.44 -4.93 6.84
CA LYS A 153 -23.45 -5.33 8.25
C LYS A 153 -22.08 -5.82 8.72
N LYS A 154 -21.40 -6.67 7.94
CA LYS A 154 -20.06 -7.16 8.23
C LYS A 154 -19.03 -6.02 8.26
N ILE A 155 -19.05 -5.12 7.27
CA ILE A 155 -18.13 -3.99 7.18
C ILE A 155 -18.19 -3.11 8.43
N PHE A 156 -19.39 -2.87 8.95
CA PHE A 156 -19.56 -2.05 10.14
C PHE A 156 -19.26 -2.78 11.47
N THR A 157 -18.86 -4.04 11.44
CA THR A 157 -18.28 -4.72 12.60
C THR A 157 -16.76 -4.68 12.64
N VAL A 158 -16.10 -4.24 11.58
CA VAL A 158 -14.63 -4.15 11.51
C VAL A 158 -14.10 -3.28 12.66
N ASN A 159 -13.11 -3.80 13.37
CA ASN A 159 -12.47 -3.20 14.56
C ASN A 159 -13.41 -2.92 15.75
N ARG A 160 -14.56 -3.56 15.82
CA ARG A 160 -15.52 -3.44 16.94
C ARG A 160 -15.50 -4.61 17.92
N LEU A 161 -14.58 -5.52 17.74
CA LEU A 161 -14.42 -6.63 18.68
C LEU A 161 -13.89 -6.09 20.01
N ASP A 162 -14.69 -6.23 21.08
CA ASP A 162 -14.36 -5.69 22.40
C ASP A 162 -13.31 -6.54 23.13
N ASN A 163 -13.32 -7.85 22.90
CA ASN A 163 -12.41 -8.78 23.56
C ASN A 163 -11.18 -9.06 22.68
N LYS A 164 -10.16 -8.26 22.82
CA LYS A 164 -8.87 -8.46 22.15
C LYS A 164 -7.86 -9.25 22.99
N GLU A 165 -8.19 -9.60 24.23
CA GLU A 165 -7.38 -10.42 25.12
C GLU A 165 -5.88 -10.02 25.18
N GLY A 166 -5.62 -8.73 25.35
CA GLY A 166 -4.26 -8.18 25.36
C GLY A 166 -3.58 -8.03 23.98
N ARG A 167 -4.25 -8.44 22.89
CA ARG A 167 -3.70 -8.31 21.53
C ARG A 167 -3.85 -6.89 20.99
N SER A 168 -2.94 -6.01 21.33
CA SER A 168 -2.99 -4.58 21.00
C SER A 168 -2.84 -4.30 19.49
N PHE A 169 -2.13 -5.17 18.78
CA PHE A 169 -1.88 -5.03 17.33
C PHE A 169 -2.86 -5.80 16.46
N PHE A 170 -3.88 -6.38 17.05
CA PHE A 170 -4.96 -7.03 16.32
C PHE A 170 -5.80 -5.96 15.59
N ARG A 171 -5.98 -6.15 14.30
CA ARG A 171 -6.84 -5.34 13.44
C ARG A 171 -7.73 -6.24 12.63
N GLU A 172 -8.88 -5.73 12.22
CA GLU A 172 -9.80 -6.45 11.37
C GLU A 172 -9.87 -5.82 9.99
N VAL A 173 -10.10 -6.64 8.99
CA VAL A 173 -10.30 -6.25 7.60
C VAL A 173 -11.50 -7.00 7.02
N PHE A 174 -12.39 -6.29 6.35
CA PHE A 174 -13.41 -6.92 5.53
C PHE A 174 -12.79 -7.30 4.18
N ILE A 175 -12.97 -8.53 3.76
CA ILE A 175 -12.52 -9.03 2.45
C ILE A 175 -13.70 -9.64 1.73
N ARG A 176 -13.92 -9.20 0.48
CA ARG A 176 -14.85 -9.84 -0.45
C ARG A 176 -14.10 -10.36 -1.66
N ARG A 177 -14.38 -11.60 -2.02
CA ARG A 177 -13.90 -12.25 -3.23
C ARG A 177 -15.08 -12.90 -3.96
N GLY A 178 -15.44 -12.33 -5.10
CA GLY A 178 -16.64 -12.76 -5.82
C GLY A 178 -17.89 -12.61 -4.96
N SER A 179 -18.62 -13.72 -4.73
CA SER A 179 -19.81 -13.79 -3.87
C SER A 179 -19.53 -14.07 -2.40
N THR A 180 -18.30 -14.36 -2.04
CA THR A 180 -17.91 -14.69 -0.66
C THR A 180 -17.32 -13.47 0.02
N SER A 181 -17.77 -13.19 1.24
CA SER A 181 -17.25 -12.11 2.07
C SER A 181 -17.10 -12.50 3.53
N GLY A 182 -16.14 -11.91 4.20
CA GLY A 182 -15.89 -12.13 5.63
C GLY A 182 -15.11 -10.97 6.24
N VAL A 183 -15.13 -10.94 7.59
CA VAL A 183 -14.23 -10.10 8.37
C VAL A 183 -13.14 -11.00 8.92
N TYR A 184 -11.90 -10.60 8.75
CA TYR A 184 -10.73 -11.38 9.11
C TYR A 184 -9.87 -10.57 10.06
N GLY A 185 -9.36 -11.23 11.10
CA GLY A 185 -8.39 -10.65 12.00
C GLY A 185 -6.98 -10.74 11.40
N VAL A 186 -6.27 -9.63 11.50
CA VAL A 186 -4.85 -9.54 11.18
C VAL A 186 -4.12 -9.19 12.45
N GLU A 187 -3.15 -10.01 12.82
CA GLU A 187 -2.32 -9.81 13.98
C GLU A 187 -0.85 -9.84 13.53
N GLU A 188 -0.11 -8.82 13.92
CA GLU A 188 1.30 -8.70 13.59
C GLU A 188 2.15 -8.86 14.86
N PRO A 189 3.28 -9.58 14.79
CA PRO A 189 4.28 -9.54 15.86
C PRO A 189 4.73 -8.11 16.11
N HIS A 190 5.03 -7.80 17.39
CA HIS A 190 5.42 -6.45 17.79
C HIS A 190 6.65 -5.95 17.04
N GLU A 191 7.61 -6.81 16.78
CA GLU A 191 8.81 -6.51 16.00
C GLU A 191 8.47 -6.13 14.54
N CYS A 192 7.51 -6.81 13.93
CA CYS A 192 7.03 -6.45 12.60
C CYS A 192 6.39 -5.06 12.60
N TYR A 193 5.48 -4.81 13.56
CA TYR A 193 4.85 -3.51 13.71
C TYR A 193 5.89 -2.39 13.88
N MET A 194 6.87 -2.58 14.79
CA MET A 194 7.91 -1.58 15.04
C MET A 194 8.83 -1.34 13.84
N THR A 195 8.94 -2.31 12.94
CA THR A 195 9.69 -2.15 11.68
C THR A 195 9.01 -1.15 10.74
N TYR A 196 7.67 -1.14 10.74
CA TYR A 196 6.87 -0.34 9.78
C TYR A 196 6.19 0.86 10.43
N THR A 197 6.25 1.02 11.75
CA THR A 197 5.56 2.11 12.45
C THR A 197 5.91 3.47 11.87
N THR A 198 4.89 4.31 11.71
CA THR A 198 5.04 5.71 11.32
C THR A 198 4.84 6.66 12.51
N GLU A 199 4.49 6.11 13.68
CA GLU A 199 4.26 6.89 14.88
C GLU A 199 5.56 7.57 15.35
N ARG A 200 5.48 8.89 15.53
CA ARG A 200 6.66 9.71 15.82
C ARG A 200 7.33 9.32 17.13
N ALA A 201 6.54 9.10 18.18
CA ALA A 201 7.06 8.74 19.50
C ALA A 201 7.83 7.41 19.47
N GLU A 202 7.30 6.41 18.77
CA GLU A 202 7.93 5.09 18.62
C GLU A 202 9.22 5.18 17.78
N LYS A 203 9.20 5.95 16.69
CA LYS A 203 10.40 6.19 15.88
C LYS A 203 11.51 6.90 16.66
N GLU A 204 11.16 7.87 17.47
CA GLU A 204 12.12 8.59 18.32
C GLU A 204 12.69 7.68 19.41
N ALA A 205 11.84 6.88 20.04
CA ALA A 205 12.28 5.87 21.01
C ALA A 205 13.28 4.87 20.40
N LEU A 206 12.97 4.32 19.23
CA LEU A 206 13.89 3.41 18.52
C LEU A 206 15.22 4.07 18.15
N LYS A 207 15.20 5.35 17.74
CA LYS A 207 16.44 6.09 17.45
C LYS A 207 17.30 6.27 18.70
N LEU A 208 16.70 6.60 19.83
CA LEU A 208 17.40 6.71 21.12
C LEU A 208 18.00 5.36 21.52
N TYR A 209 17.21 4.30 21.48
CA TYR A 209 17.67 2.94 21.77
C TYR A 209 18.87 2.52 20.90
N LYS A 210 18.76 2.76 19.58
CA LYS A 210 19.85 2.49 18.65
C LYS A 210 21.12 3.27 18.99
N HIS A 211 20.97 4.54 19.37
CA HIS A 211 22.10 5.41 19.73
C HIS A 211 22.78 4.99 21.02
N GLU A 212 22.00 4.72 22.06
CA GLU A 212 22.49 4.31 23.38
C GLU A 212 23.18 2.95 23.34
N LEU A 213 22.60 1.98 22.64
CA LEU A 213 23.12 0.62 22.55
C LEU A 213 24.18 0.44 21.46
N LYS A 214 24.39 1.46 20.61
CA LYS A 214 25.30 1.42 19.44
C LYS A 214 25.11 0.17 18.58
N CYS A 215 23.86 -0.25 18.39
CA CYS A 215 23.48 -1.49 17.72
C CYS A 215 22.87 -1.24 16.33
N ARG A 216 22.63 -2.31 15.56
CA ARG A 216 21.90 -2.25 14.30
C ARG A 216 20.41 -1.95 14.56
N HIS A 217 19.71 -1.42 13.56
CA HIS A 217 18.31 -1.05 13.70
C HIS A 217 17.42 -2.23 14.11
N GLN A 218 17.60 -3.38 13.49
CA GLN A 218 16.87 -4.59 13.84
C GLN A 218 17.10 -5.04 15.27
N GLU A 219 18.35 -5.01 15.74
CA GLU A 219 18.69 -5.35 17.13
C GLU A 219 18.08 -4.35 18.12
N ALA A 220 17.97 -3.08 17.75
CA ALA A 220 17.28 -2.09 18.56
C ALA A 220 15.78 -2.41 18.69
N ILE A 221 15.13 -2.84 17.60
CA ILE A 221 13.72 -3.25 17.60
C ILE A 221 13.53 -4.47 18.52
N GLU A 222 14.33 -5.52 18.34
CA GLU A 222 14.24 -6.75 19.14
C GLU A 222 14.37 -6.47 20.64
N ARG A 223 15.35 -5.66 21.02
CA ARG A 223 15.56 -5.26 22.43
C ARG A 223 14.45 -4.38 22.97
N TYR A 224 13.98 -3.42 22.17
CA TYR A 224 12.86 -2.54 22.55
C TYR A 224 11.59 -3.35 22.79
N CYS A 225 11.25 -4.26 21.90
CA CYS A 225 10.08 -5.13 22.03
C CYS A 225 10.19 -6.07 23.24
N SER A 226 11.37 -6.63 23.49
CA SER A 226 11.61 -7.46 24.67
C SER A 226 11.38 -6.69 25.97
N CYS A 227 11.83 -5.44 26.06
CA CYS A 227 11.60 -4.60 27.24
C CYS A 227 10.12 -4.31 27.47
N LEU A 228 9.34 -4.09 26.40
CA LEU A 228 7.89 -3.83 26.53
C LEU A 228 7.12 -5.06 27.03
N LEU A 229 7.51 -6.27 26.62
CA LEU A 229 6.92 -7.51 27.12
C LEU A 229 7.14 -7.66 28.63
N TYR A 230 8.34 -7.41 29.12
CA TYR A 230 8.63 -7.45 30.56
C TYR A 230 7.85 -6.41 31.39
N THR A 231 7.56 -5.24 30.83
CA THR A 231 6.78 -4.21 31.52
C THR A 231 5.28 -4.49 31.53
N SER A 232 4.74 -5.18 30.53
CA SER A 232 3.34 -5.60 30.52
C SER A 232 3.07 -6.75 31.47
N ASP A 233 3.95 -7.76 31.52
CA ASP A 233 3.82 -8.89 32.44
C ASP A 233 3.94 -8.45 33.91
N ALA A 234 4.87 -7.53 34.22
CA ALA A 234 5.02 -6.96 35.55
C ALA A 234 3.82 -6.11 36.00
N ALA A 235 3.08 -5.52 35.06
CA ALA A 235 1.86 -4.75 35.37
C ALA A 235 0.64 -5.67 35.60
N ASP A 236 0.60 -6.85 34.99
CA ASP A 236 -0.48 -7.84 35.19
C ASP A 236 -0.26 -8.67 36.47
N GLU A 237 0.99 -8.91 36.90
CA GLU A 237 1.29 -9.54 38.19
C GLU A 237 1.04 -8.62 39.41
N ALA A 238 0.92 -7.30 39.18
CA ALA A 238 0.66 -6.30 40.24
C ALA A 238 -0.84 -5.95 40.41
N ARG A 239 -1.75 -6.62 39.71
CA ARG A 239 -3.20 -6.51 39.86
C ARG A 239 -3.78 -7.71 40.55
#